data_759d52dbfe25b1b83231e403d3117f7a
#
_entry.id   759d52dbfe25b1b83231e403d3117f7a
#
_cell.length_a   1.000
_cell.length_b   1.000
_cell.length_c   1.000
_cell.angle_alpha   90.00
_cell.angle_beta   90.00
_cell.angle_gamma   90.00
#
_symmetry.space_group_name_H-M   'P 1'
#
loop_
_entity.id
_entity.type
_entity.pdbx_description
1 polymer ?
#
loop_
_entity_poly.entity_id
_entity_poly.type
_entity_poly.pdbx_seq_one_letter_code
_entity_poly.pdbx_strand_id
1 'polypeptide(L)'
;MKLGILGAGGIASTMAKTVAGMKDVEAYAVAARDLERARVFAQKYEVKKAYGSYEEMLADDEVELVYIATPHSHHYLHAKMCLEAGKHVLCEKAFTVNAEQAQKLFDLAKEKKLLITEAIWTRYMPSRKMINDIIESGVIGEVTAVTANLSYTVSHVERIRKPELAGGALLDVGVYPINFASMVLGDKVKDVKATAIFQNGVDILDSIAMVFEGDRMATLQCGAREISDRMGSIFGTRGYMQVQNINNPEKITVFDTEHKEVASYVVPEQISGYEYEVESCMEAIQEGKLECLEMPHAETIRIMKILDDIRKSWNYEIPCIE
;
A
#
# COMPACT_ATOMS: atom_id res chain seq x y z
N MET A 1 -3.99 -1.44 -22.35
CA MET A 1 -3.25 -2.42 -21.54
C MET A 1 -4.20 -3.50 -21.02
N LYS A 2 -3.78 -4.76 -20.99
CA LYS A 2 -4.58 -5.88 -20.50
C LYS A 2 -4.12 -6.30 -19.11
N LEU A 3 -4.96 -6.04 -18.10
CA LEU A 3 -4.69 -6.35 -16.70
C LEU A 3 -5.19 -7.75 -16.37
N GLY A 4 -4.32 -8.59 -15.80
CA GLY A 4 -4.67 -9.85 -15.14
C GLY A 4 -4.79 -9.66 -13.63
N ILE A 5 -5.84 -10.22 -13.02
CA ILE A 5 -6.06 -10.15 -11.58
C ILE A 5 -5.77 -11.53 -10.97
N LEU A 6 -4.76 -11.61 -10.12
CA LEU A 6 -4.35 -12.82 -9.43
C LEU A 6 -4.98 -12.88 -8.04
N GLY A 7 -6.04 -13.68 -7.91
CA GLY A 7 -6.91 -13.75 -6.74
C GLY A 7 -8.30 -13.16 -7.01
N ALA A 8 -9.34 -13.71 -6.37
CA ALA A 8 -10.74 -13.31 -6.53
C ALA A 8 -11.34 -12.93 -5.18
N GLY A 9 -10.65 -12.03 -4.46
CA GLY A 9 -11.03 -11.53 -3.14
C GLY A 9 -11.69 -10.15 -3.17
N GLY A 10 -11.85 -9.54 -1.98
CA GLY A 10 -12.46 -8.21 -1.84
C GLY A 10 -11.70 -7.12 -2.59
N ILE A 11 -10.37 -7.04 -2.40
CA ILE A 11 -9.56 -6.02 -3.07
C ILE A 11 -9.49 -6.24 -4.60
N ALA A 12 -9.46 -7.50 -5.05
CA ALA A 12 -9.60 -7.83 -6.46
C ALA A 12 -10.90 -7.28 -7.06
N SER A 13 -12.00 -7.35 -6.29
CA SER A 13 -13.30 -6.80 -6.69
C SER A 13 -13.29 -5.27 -6.82
N THR A 14 -12.56 -4.61 -5.92
CA THR A 14 -12.36 -3.15 -5.98
C THR A 14 -11.56 -2.78 -7.23
N MET A 15 -10.43 -3.45 -7.47
CA MET A 15 -9.60 -3.21 -8.66
C MET A 15 -10.38 -3.45 -9.96
N ALA A 16 -11.14 -4.54 -10.07
CA ALA A 16 -11.95 -4.81 -11.26
C ALA A 16 -12.98 -3.69 -11.55
N LYS A 17 -13.65 -3.17 -10.51
CA LYS A 17 -14.57 -2.03 -10.64
C LYS A 17 -13.86 -0.74 -11.02
N THR A 18 -12.68 -0.50 -10.45
CA THR A 18 -11.86 0.66 -10.77
C THR A 18 -11.48 0.66 -12.24
N VAL A 19 -10.92 -0.45 -12.71
CA VAL A 19 -10.49 -0.62 -14.11
C VAL A 19 -11.66 -0.49 -15.08
N ALA A 20 -12.87 -0.95 -14.71
CA ALA A 20 -14.06 -0.77 -15.54
C ALA A 20 -14.43 0.71 -15.76
N GLY A 21 -14.02 1.62 -14.87
CA GLY A 21 -14.19 3.07 -15.01
C GLY A 21 -13.03 3.79 -15.69
N MET A 22 -11.93 3.10 -15.96
CA MET A 22 -10.73 3.68 -16.57
C MET A 22 -10.77 3.60 -18.10
N LYS A 23 -9.92 4.42 -18.75
CA LYS A 23 -9.65 4.34 -20.18
C LYS A 23 -8.31 3.61 -20.41
N ASP A 24 -8.14 3.04 -21.58
CA ASP A 24 -6.87 2.47 -22.06
C ASP A 24 -6.35 1.25 -21.25
N VAL A 25 -7.14 0.74 -20.30
CA VAL A 25 -6.89 -0.50 -19.56
C VAL A 25 -8.18 -1.36 -19.47
N GLU A 26 -8.02 -2.67 -19.57
CA GLU A 26 -9.08 -3.66 -19.53
C GLU A 26 -8.80 -4.66 -18.41
N ALA A 27 -9.77 -4.95 -17.55
CA ALA A 27 -9.73 -6.11 -16.65
C ALA A 27 -9.91 -7.38 -17.50
N TYR A 28 -8.80 -7.85 -18.09
CA TYR A 28 -8.82 -8.85 -19.13
C TYR A 28 -8.95 -10.26 -18.60
N ALA A 29 -8.26 -10.59 -17.52
CA ALA A 29 -8.22 -11.93 -16.96
C ALA A 29 -8.32 -11.93 -15.44
N VAL A 30 -8.91 -12.98 -14.88
CA VAL A 30 -8.85 -13.28 -13.44
C VAL A 30 -8.47 -14.73 -13.23
N ALA A 31 -7.60 -15.00 -12.26
CA ALA A 31 -7.25 -16.34 -11.85
C ALA A 31 -7.55 -16.58 -10.38
N ALA A 32 -8.08 -17.75 -10.07
CA ALA A 32 -8.27 -18.25 -8.72
C ALA A 32 -7.88 -19.74 -8.66
N ARG A 33 -7.59 -20.27 -7.45
CA ARG A 33 -7.30 -21.70 -7.24
C ARG A 33 -8.49 -22.63 -7.53
N ASP A 34 -9.63 -22.05 -7.80
CA ASP A 34 -10.88 -22.71 -8.14
C ASP A 34 -11.47 -22.00 -9.37
N LEU A 35 -11.66 -22.74 -10.46
CA LEU A 35 -12.13 -22.18 -11.72
C LEU A 35 -13.56 -21.61 -11.62
N GLU A 36 -14.43 -22.23 -10.83
CA GLU A 36 -15.79 -21.73 -10.68
C GLU A 36 -15.81 -20.40 -9.94
N ARG A 37 -14.96 -20.24 -8.93
CA ARG A 37 -14.76 -18.95 -8.26
C ARG A 37 -14.25 -17.88 -9.23
N ALA A 38 -13.32 -18.22 -10.11
CA ALA A 38 -12.83 -17.30 -11.14
C ALA A 38 -13.94 -16.93 -12.13
N ARG A 39 -14.76 -17.89 -12.57
CA ARG A 39 -15.91 -17.67 -13.48
C ARG A 39 -16.98 -16.77 -12.86
N VAL A 40 -17.38 -17.03 -11.61
CA VAL A 40 -18.34 -16.19 -10.88
C VAL A 40 -17.83 -14.76 -10.76
N PHE A 41 -16.54 -14.59 -10.44
CA PHE A 41 -15.91 -13.28 -10.39
C PHE A 41 -15.92 -12.59 -11.76
N ALA A 42 -15.48 -13.30 -12.80
CA ALA A 42 -15.42 -12.78 -14.17
C ALA A 42 -16.81 -12.34 -14.68
N GLN A 43 -17.81 -13.15 -14.45
CA GLN A 43 -19.21 -12.81 -14.82
C GLN A 43 -19.70 -11.56 -14.07
N LYS A 44 -19.41 -11.47 -12.77
CA LYS A 44 -19.89 -10.36 -11.93
C LYS A 44 -19.26 -9.01 -12.27
N TYR A 45 -18.00 -9.02 -12.68
CA TYR A 45 -17.19 -7.80 -12.93
C TYR A 45 -16.83 -7.62 -14.40
N GLU A 46 -17.47 -8.38 -15.30
CA GLU A 46 -17.30 -8.30 -16.75
C GLU A 46 -15.82 -8.51 -17.20
N VAL A 47 -15.06 -9.34 -16.43
CA VAL A 47 -13.71 -9.74 -16.80
C VAL A 47 -13.78 -10.75 -17.93
N LYS A 48 -12.98 -10.56 -18.98
CA LYS A 48 -13.10 -11.30 -20.24
C LYS A 48 -12.77 -12.78 -20.15
N LYS A 49 -11.73 -13.13 -19.34
CA LYS A 49 -11.26 -14.51 -19.19
C LYS A 49 -11.17 -14.92 -17.72
N ALA A 50 -11.45 -16.19 -17.43
CA ALA A 50 -11.35 -16.79 -16.10
C ALA A 50 -10.49 -18.05 -16.16
N TYR A 51 -9.52 -18.17 -15.24
CA TYR A 51 -8.58 -19.26 -15.15
C TYR A 51 -8.68 -19.98 -13.80
N GLY A 52 -8.53 -21.31 -13.82
CA GLY A 52 -8.58 -22.17 -12.63
C GLY A 52 -7.24 -22.29 -11.90
N SER A 53 -6.16 -21.80 -12.51
CA SER A 53 -4.83 -21.72 -11.91
C SER A 53 -4.16 -20.42 -12.29
N TYR A 54 -3.15 -20.03 -11.52
CA TYR A 54 -2.35 -18.84 -11.79
C TYR A 54 -1.45 -19.05 -13.02
N GLU A 55 -0.90 -20.25 -13.16
CA GLU A 55 -0.05 -20.67 -14.27
C GLU A 55 -0.77 -20.56 -15.61
N GLU A 56 -2.04 -20.99 -15.68
CA GLU A 56 -2.85 -20.86 -16.91
C GLU A 56 -3.04 -19.39 -17.32
N MET A 57 -3.32 -18.49 -16.36
CA MET A 57 -3.42 -17.05 -16.64
C MET A 57 -2.08 -16.46 -17.08
N LEU A 58 -0.99 -16.85 -16.44
CA LEU A 58 0.35 -16.34 -16.75
C LEU A 58 0.86 -16.84 -18.11
N ALA A 59 0.37 -17.98 -18.59
CA ALA A 59 0.67 -18.51 -19.93
C ALA A 59 -0.11 -17.78 -21.05
N ASP A 60 -1.06 -16.91 -20.71
CA ASP A 60 -1.76 -16.08 -21.70
C ASP A 60 -0.88 -14.89 -22.09
N ASP A 61 -0.40 -14.87 -23.32
CA ASP A 61 0.48 -13.81 -23.86
C ASP A 61 -0.20 -12.43 -23.88
N GLU A 62 -1.52 -12.38 -23.88
CA GLU A 62 -2.29 -11.15 -23.90
C GLU A 62 -2.31 -10.43 -22.54
N VAL A 63 -1.98 -11.10 -21.43
CA VAL A 63 -1.84 -10.46 -20.11
C VAL A 63 -0.52 -9.70 -20.05
N GLU A 64 -0.57 -8.39 -19.82
CA GLU A 64 0.59 -7.51 -19.81
C GLU A 64 1.04 -7.17 -18.37
N LEU A 65 0.10 -6.70 -17.53
CA LEU A 65 0.30 -6.36 -16.13
C LEU A 65 -0.53 -7.29 -15.24
N VAL A 66 0.06 -7.81 -14.18
CA VAL A 66 -0.65 -8.64 -13.19
C VAL A 66 -0.79 -7.87 -11.88
N TYR A 67 -2.04 -7.68 -11.45
CA TYR A 67 -2.38 -7.18 -10.11
C TYR A 67 -2.50 -8.36 -9.14
N ILE A 68 -1.63 -8.40 -8.13
CA ILE A 68 -1.61 -9.48 -7.14
C ILE A 68 -2.47 -9.08 -5.95
N ALA A 69 -3.59 -9.80 -5.76
CA ALA A 69 -4.63 -9.56 -4.76
C ALA A 69 -4.82 -10.74 -3.80
N THR A 70 -3.72 -11.39 -3.44
CA THR A 70 -3.69 -12.55 -2.53
C THR A 70 -3.32 -12.14 -1.09
N PRO A 71 -3.34 -13.03 -0.08
CA PRO A 71 -2.83 -12.70 1.26
C PRO A 71 -1.33 -12.40 1.26
N HIS A 72 -0.87 -11.56 2.20
CA HIS A 72 0.53 -11.10 2.31
C HIS A 72 1.56 -12.23 2.20
N SER A 73 1.29 -13.36 2.86
CA SER A 73 2.17 -14.53 2.85
C SER A 73 2.46 -15.12 1.46
N HIS A 74 1.64 -14.80 0.47
CA HIS A 74 1.77 -15.35 -0.88
C HIS A 74 2.34 -14.34 -1.89
N HIS A 75 2.49 -13.07 -1.51
CA HIS A 75 2.90 -12.01 -2.44
C HIS A 75 4.24 -12.32 -3.09
N TYR A 76 5.24 -12.73 -2.30
CA TYR A 76 6.57 -13.06 -2.81
C TYR A 76 6.55 -14.15 -3.89
N LEU A 77 5.90 -15.30 -3.59
CA LEU A 77 5.83 -16.41 -4.52
C LEU A 77 5.06 -16.06 -5.78
N HIS A 78 3.93 -15.36 -5.64
CA HIS A 78 3.11 -14.99 -6.79
C HIS A 78 3.77 -13.90 -7.65
N ALA A 79 4.44 -12.93 -7.05
CA ALA A 79 5.19 -11.91 -7.79
C ALA A 79 6.38 -12.55 -8.54
N LYS A 80 7.09 -13.48 -7.91
CA LYS A 80 8.15 -14.25 -8.55
C LYS A 80 7.63 -15.03 -9.77
N MET A 81 6.51 -15.77 -9.63
CA MET A 81 5.86 -16.48 -10.73
C MET A 81 5.51 -15.54 -11.90
N CYS A 82 4.95 -14.38 -11.62
CA CYS A 82 4.60 -13.39 -12.64
C CYS A 82 5.84 -12.90 -13.41
N LEU A 83 6.91 -12.53 -12.68
CA LEU A 83 8.17 -12.09 -13.29
C LEU A 83 8.85 -13.20 -14.11
N GLU A 84 8.85 -14.44 -13.61
CA GLU A 84 9.38 -15.60 -14.35
C GLU A 84 8.59 -15.87 -15.62
N ALA A 85 7.29 -15.61 -15.63
CA ALA A 85 6.40 -15.69 -16.81
C ALA A 85 6.49 -14.46 -17.73
N GLY A 86 7.37 -13.50 -17.46
CA GLY A 86 7.56 -12.32 -18.30
C GLY A 86 6.46 -11.25 -18.15
N LYS A 87 5.74 -11.21 -17.02
CA LYS A 87 4.64 -10.25 -16.77
C LYS A 87 5.10 -9.12 -15.85
N HIS A 88 4.65 -7.89 -16.13
CA HIS A 88 4.77 -6.77 -15.21
C HIS A 88 3.89 -6.98 -13.97
N VAL A 89 4.25 -6.39 -12.83
CA VAL A 89 3.60 -6.69 -11.55
C VAL A 89 3.22 -5.41 -10.79
N LEU A 90 1.96 -5.32 -10.40
CA LEU A 90 1.44 -4.43 -9.35
C LEU A 90 1.00 -5.30 -8.17
N CYS A 91 1.78 -5.27 -7.08
CA CYS A 91 1.56 -6.17 -5.94
C CYS A 91 0.95 -5.43 -4.75
N GLU A 92 -0.15 -5.95 -4.21
CA GLU A 92 -0.77 -5.41 -3.00
C GLU A 92 0.21 -5.24 -1.84
N LYS A 93 -0.10 -4.27 -1.00
CA LYS A 93 0.59 -4.00 0.27
C LYS A 93 0.14 -5.03 1.35
N ALA A 94 0.92 -5.27 2.41
CA ALA A 94 2.35 -5.03 2.44
C ALA A 94 3.03 -5.85 1.36
N PHE A 95 4.03 -5.27 0.70
CA PHE A 95 4.60 -5.82 -0.53
C PHE A 95 5.05 -7.28 -0.39
N THR A 96 5.76 -7.58 0.70
CA THR A 96 6.22 -8.94 1.06
C THR A 96 6.13 -9.10 2.58
N VAL A 97 6.57 -10.23 3.10
CA VAL A 97 6.60 -10.43 4.56
C VAL A 97 7.86 -9.86 5.22
N ASN A 98 8.91 -9.59 4.46
CA ASN A 98 10.15 -8.95 4.93
C ASN A 98 10.90 -8.26 3.79
N ALA A 99 11.89 -7.43 4.16
CA ALA A 99 12.69 -6.66 3.20
C ALA A 99 13.59 -7.54 2.32
N GLU A 100 14.01 -8.72 2.78
CA GLU A 100 14.83 -9.65 1.99
C GLU A 100 14.06 -10.19 0.78
N GLN A 101 12.79 -10.60 0.98
CA GLN A 101 11.93 -11.04 -0.11
C GLN A 101 11.69 -9.92 -1.13
N ALA A 102 11.47 -8.68 -0.64
CA ALA A 102 11.31 -7.51 -1.52
C ALA A 102 12.56 -7.29 -2.38
N GLN A 103 13.76 -7.35 -1.79
CA GLN A 103 15.01 -7.20 -2.53
C GLN A 103 15.17 -8.27 -3.61
N LYS A 104 14.89 -9.54 -3.28
CA LYS A 104 14.96 -10.65 -4.26
C LYS A 104 14.04 -10.43 -5.46
N LEU A 105 12.82 -9.88 -5.24
CA LEU A 105 11.88 -9.58 -6.32
C LEU A 105 12.40 -8.44 -7.20
N PHE A 106 12.96 -7.39 -6.62
CA PHE A 106 13.50 -6.27 -7.40
C PHE A 106 14.74 -6.67 -8.21
N ASP A 107 15.60 -7.54 -7.65
CA ASP A 107 16.74 -8.08 -8.38
C ASP A 107 16.29 -8.94 -9.57
N LEU A 108 15.27 -9.79 -9.39
CA LEU A 108 14.66 -10.58 -10.46
C LEU A 108 13.98 -9.69 -11.53
N ALA A 109 13.22 -8.68 -11.11
CA ALA A 109 12.57 -7.73 -12.01
C ALA A 109 13.60 -6.99 -12.89
N LYS A 110 14.72 -6.59 -12.30
CA LYS A 110 15.83 -5.96 -13.00
C LYS A 110 16.47 -6.92 -14.01
N GLU A 111 16.70 -8.19 -13.64
CA GLU A 111 17.21 -9.23 -14.56
C GLU A 111 16.27 -9.42 -15.75
N LYS A 112 14.98 -9.53 -15.48
CA LYS A 112 13.93 -9.74 -16.50
C LYS A 112 13.56 -8.48 -17.27
N LYS A 113 13.99 -7.30 -16.84
CA LYS A 113 13.62 -5.97 -17.39
C LYS A 113 12.11 -5.73 -17.34
N LEU A 114 11.48 -6.07 -16.22
CA LEU A 114 10.05 -5.94 -16.00
C LEU A 114 9.76 -4.91 -14.90
N LEU A 115 8.66 -4.18 -15.05
CA LEU A 115 8.13 -3.36 -13.97
C LEU A 115 7.64 -4.25 -12.83
N ILE A 116 8.01 -3.89 -11.60
CA ILE A 116 7.32 -4.33 -10.39
C ILE A 116 7.19 -3.17 -9.42
N THR A 117 6.01 -3.00 -8.82
CA THR A 117 5.79 -1.93 -7.83
C THR A 117 4.81 -2.38 -6.75
N GLU A 118 4.88 -1.73 -5.59
CA GLU A 118 3.96 -1.95 -4.47
C GLU A 118 2.71 -1.09 -4.63
N ALA A 119 1.53 -1.71 -4.50
CA ALA A 119 0.21 -1.07 -4.54
C ALA A 119 -0.13 -0.41 -3.19
N ILE A 120 0.71 0.49 -2.70
CA ILE A 120 0.40 1.39 -1.57
C ILE A 120 -0.29 2.64 -2.11
N TRP A 121 -1.52 2.49 -2.55
CA TRP A 121 -2.32 3.42 -3.35
C TRP A 121 -2.30 4.88 -2.88
N THR A 122 -2.17 5.12 -1.56
CA THR A 122 -2.11 6.47 -0.97
C THR A 122 -0.92 7.31 -1.45
N ARG A 123 0.12 6.68 -1.97
CA ARG A 123 1.28 7.38 -2.52
C ARG A 123 1.04 7.93 -3.92
N TYR A 124 0.17 7.28 -4.68
CA TYR A 124 -0.14 7.63 -6.07
C TYR A 124 -1.24 8.70 -6.17
N MET A 125 -2.01 8.93 -5.12
CA MET A 125 -3.14 9.86 -5.11
C MET A 125 -2.75 11.33 -5.29
N PRO A 126 -3.58 12.15 -5.93
CA PRO A 126 -3.40 13.61 -6.02
C PRO A 126 -3.25 14.31 -4.66
N SER A 127 -3.88 13.77 -3.62
CA SER A 127 -3.77 14.26 -2.24
C SER A 127 -2.32 14.31 -1.75
N ARG A 128 -1.46 13.40 -2.23
CA ARG A 128 -0.03 13.40 -1.90
C ARG A 128 0.65 14.68 -2.40
N LYS A 129 0.41 15.03 -3.66
CA LYS A 129 0.93 16.28 -4.23
C LYS A 129 0.37 17.49 -3.51
N MET A 130 -0.93 17.51 -3.19
CA MET A 130 -1.56 18.62 -2.46
C MET A 130 -0.91 18.84 -1.09
N ILE A 131 -0.63 17.78 -0.33
CA ILE A 131 0.08 17.86 0.96
C ILE A 131 1.46 18.47 0.77
N ASN A 132 2.23 18.02 -0.24
CA ASN A 132 3.54 18.58 -0.54
C ASN A 132 3.47 20.05 -0.90
N ASP A 133 2.58 20.46 -1.80
CA ASP A 133 2.40 21.86 -2.23
C ASP A 133 2.10 22.76 -1.03
N ILE A 134 1.27 22.30 -0.07
CA ILE A 134 0.97 23.04 1.16
C ILE A 134 2.22 23.16 2.05
N ILE A 135 2.99 22.11 2.23
CA ILE A 135 4.24 22.13 3.00
C ILE A 135 5.22 23.12 2.34
N GLU A 136 5.44 22.99 1.03
CA GLU A 136 6.36 23.81 0.26
C GLU A 136 5.97 25.30 0.23
N SER A 137 4.68 25.61 0.31
CA SER A 137 4.20 27.01 0.43
C SER A 137 4.69 27.68 1.71
N GLY A 138 5.14 26.90 2.70
CA GLY A 138 5.61 27.35 3.99
C GLY A 138 4.50 27.95 4.89
N VAL A 139 3.22 27.74 4.57
CA VAL A 139 2.09 28.28 5.36
C VAL A 139 2.10 27.79 6.81
N ILE A 140 2.51 26.54 7.06
CA ILE A 140 2.66 25.99 8.43
C ILE A 140 4.08 26.13 9.00
N GLY A 141 5.02 26.74 8.26
CA GLY A 141 6.42 26.84 8.64
C GLY A 141 7.19 25.55 8.44
N GLU A 142 8.27 25.36 9.23
CA GLU A 142 9.06 24.14 9.21
C GLU A 142 8.29 23.00 9.89
N VAL A 143 8.19 21.85 9.19
CA VAL A 143 7.52 20.66 9.73
C VAL A 143 8.41 19.96 10.76
N THR A 144 7.91 19.78 11.97
CA THR A 144 8.65 19.18 13.09
C THR A 144 8.07 17.86 13.54
N ALA A 145 6.76 17.65 13.42
CA ALA A 145 6.14 16.42 13.89
C ALA A 145 4.94 16.00 13.03
N VAL A 146 4.63 14.69 13.09
CA VAL A 146 3.48 14.08 12.45
C VAL A 146 2.77 13.17 13.45
N THR A 147 1.45 13.20 13.49
CA THR A 147 0.65 12.13 14.09
C THR A 147 -0.26 11.52 13.04
N ALA A 148 -0.44 10.21 13.07
CA ALA A 148 -1.38 9.53 12.18
C ALA A 148 -1.92 8.25 12.81
N ASN A 149 -3.15 7.92 12.47
CA ASN A 149 -3.75 6.66 12.92
C ASN A 149 -4.60 6.03 11.81
N LEU A 150 -4.67 4.68 11.83
CA LEU A 150 -5.57 3.93 10.97
C LEU A 150 -6.03 2.66 11.68
N SER A 151 -7.33 2.54 11.94
CA SER A 151 -7.90 1.32 12.52
C SER A 151 -9.24 0.96 11.88
N TYR A 152 -9.45 -0.34 11.70
CA TYR A 152 -10.69 -0.93 11.20
C TYR A 152 -11.07 -2.18 12.00
N THR A 153 -12.35 -2.44 12.17
CA THR A 153 -12.85 -3.68 12.81
C THR A 153 -12.75 -4.87 11.86
N VAL A 154 -11.54 -5.32 11.56
CA VAL A 154 -11.22 -6.40 10.62
C VAL A 154 -10.60 -7.65 11.27
N SER A 155 -10.51 -7.70 12.59
CA SER A 155 -9.95 -8.84 13.33
C SER A 155 -10.73 -10.15 13.13
N HIS A 156 -11.96 -10.10 12.60
CA HIS A 156 -12.77 -11.26 12.21
C HIS A 156 -12.36 -11.84 10.85
N VAL A 157 -11.64 -11.10 10.03
CA VAL A 157 -11.22 -11.53 8.69
C VAL A 157 -10.10 -12.56 8.82
N GLU A 158 -10.25 -13.70 8.15
CA GLU A 158 -9.35 -14.84 8.26
C GLU A 158 -7.88 -14.48 8.03
N ARG A 159 -7.57 -13.74 6.95
CA ARG A 159 -6.19 -13.35 6.61
C ARG A 159 -5.53 -12.43 7.64
N ILE A 160 -6.32 -11.68 8.43
CA ILE A 160 -5.81 -10.79 9.49
C ILE A 160 -5.52 -11.59 10.76
N ARG A 161 -6.32 -12.61 11.04
CA ARG A 161 -6.31 -13.39 12.27
C ARG A 161 -5.28 -14.53 12.26
N LYS A 162 -4.80 -14.92 11.09
CA LYS A 162 -3.93 -16.08 10.91
C LYS A 162 -2.46 -15.69 10.74
N PRO A 163 -1.58 -16.08 11.66
CA PRO A 163 -0.14 -15.84 11.55
C PRO A 163 0.46 -16.42 10.25
N GLU A 164 0.00 -17.62 9.84
CA GLU A 164 0.45 -18.30 8.61
C GLU A 164 0.05 -17.58 7.31
N LEU A 165 -0.86 -16.62 7.39
CA LEU A 165 -1.22 -15.74 6.28
C LEU A 165 -0.52 -14.37 6.36
N ALA A 166 0.48 -14.25 7.26
CA ALA A 166 1.13 -12.98 7.60
C ALA A 166 0.08 -11.92 8.00
N GLY A 167 -0.84 -12.32 8.89
CA GLY A 167 -1.87 -11.45 9.45
C GLY A 167 -1.29 -10.44 10.44
N GLY A 168 -2.18 -9.68 11.06
CA GLY A 168 -1.84 -8.66 12.03
C GLY A 168 -2.13 -7.25 11.54
N ALA A 169 -2.16 -6.31 12.47
CA ALA A 169 -2.47 -4.92 12.21
C ALA A 169 -1.30 -4.20 11.53
N LEU A 170 -0.06 -4.49 11.92
CA LEU A 170 1.13 -3.80 11.40
C LEU A 170 1.23 -3.90 9.87
N LEU A 171 1.15 -5.10 9.31
CA LEU A 171 1.24 -5.31 7.87
C LEU A 171 -0.02 -4.87 7.12
N ASP A 172 -1.22 -5.05 7.71
CA ASP A 172 -2.45 -4.74 7.01
C ASP A 172 -2.80 -3.25 7.02
N VAL A 173 -2.74 -2.61 8.18
CA VAL A 173 -3.14 -1.20 8.34
C VAL A 173 -1.99 -0.30 8.82
N GLY A 174 -1.01 -0.82 9.56
CA GLY A 174 0.12 -0.06 10.11
C GLY A 174 1.05 0.49 9.03
N VAL A 175 1.14 -0.19 7.90
CA VAL A 175 1.91 0.26 6.73
C VAL A 175 1.46 1.66 6.24
N TYR A 176 0.19 2.04 6.41
CA TYR A 176 -0.33 3.34 5.96
C TYR A 176 0.16 4.53 6.82
N PRO A 177 0.00 4.56 8.16
CA PRO A 177 0.53 5.66 8.96
C PRO A 177 2.06 5.74 8.89
N ILE A 178 2.78 4.62 8.74
CA ILE A 178 4.24 4.61 8.51
C ILE A 178 4.58 5.28 7.17
N ASN A 179 3.87 4.93 6.08
CA ASN A 179 4.01 5.59 4.79
C ASN A 179 3.65 7.07 4.87
N PHE A 180 2.56 7.44 5.55
CA PHE A 180 2.15 8.83 5.72
C PHE A 180 3.25 9.66 6.40
N ALA A 181 3.81 9.19 7.51
CA ALA A 181 4.91 9.86 8.20
C ALA A 181 6.15 9.98 7.31
N SER A 182 6.52 8.90 6.62
CA SER A 182 7.68 8.86 5.73
C SER A 182 7.54 9.78 4.52
N MET A 183 6.34 9.89 3.95
CA MET A 183 6.06 10.82 2.86
C MET A 183 6.22 12.28 3.26
N VAL A 184 6.02 12.62 4.54
CA VAL A 184 6.10 13.99 5.06
C VAL A 184 7.48 14.31 5.63
N LEU A 185 8.05 13.38 6.42
CA LEU A 185 9.30 13.60 7.16
C LEU A 185 10.55 13.10 6.44
N GLY A 186 10.37 12.39 5.29
CA GLY A 186 11.46 11.91 4.46
C GLY A 186 11.93 10.51 4.82
N ASP A 187 13.07 10.12 4.24
CA ASP A 187 13.58 8.76 4.20
C ASP A 187 14.59 8.41 5.30
N LYS A 188 15.10 9.41 6.02
CA LYS A 188 16.18 9.22 7.00
C LYS A 188 15.62 9.00 8.41
N VAL A 189 15.22 7.76 8.70
CA VAL A 189 14.76 7.32 10.02
C VAL A 189 15.98 6.99 10.89
N LYS A 190 16.07 7.59 12.09
CA LYS A 190 17.14 7.38 13.07
C LYS A 190 16.81 6.32 14.11
N ASP A 191 15.55 6.27 14.56
CA ASP A 191 15.11 5.32 15.58
C ASP A 191 13.60 5.01 15.42
N VAL A 192 13.23 3.80 15.79
CA VAL A 192 11.82 3.34 15.82
C VAL A 192 11.59 2.59 17.12
N LYS A 193 10.55 2.99 17.87
CA LYS A 193 10.07 2.29 19.05
C LYS A 193 8.61 1.93 18.88
N ALA A 194 8.25 0.69 19.19
CA ALA A 194 6.88 0.24 19.04
C ALA A 194 6.48 -0.72 20.16
N THR A 195 5.19 -0.66 20.51
CA THR A 195 4.52 -1.62 21.39
C THR A 195 3.29 -2.18 20.71
N ALA A 196 2.95 -3.44 21.00
CA ALA A 196 1.81 -4.10 20.39
C ALA A 196 1.00 -4.89 21.43
N ILE A 197 -0.29 -5.03 21.16
CA ILE A 197 -1.16 -6.02 21.81
C ILE A 197 -1.33 -7.18 20.83
N PHE A 198 -0.99 -8.38 21.30
CA PHE A 198 -1.11 -9.62 20.52
C PHE A 198 -2.38 -10.39 20.89
N GLN A 199 -3.02 -11.00 19.89
CA GLN A 199 -4.12 -11.94 20.05
C GLN A 199 -4.00 -13.04 18.98
N ASN A 200 -4.12 -14.30 19.38
CA ASN A 200 -4.01 -15.47 18.49
C ASN A 200 -2.70 -15.51 17.67
N GLY A 201 -1.60 -14.99 18.21
CA GLY A 201 -0.29 -14.99 17.55
C GLY A 201 -0.08 -13.90 16.50
N VAL A 202 -0.97 -12.92 16.42
CA VAL A 202 -0.81 -11.71 15.58
C VAL A 202 -0.99 -10.44 16.41
N ASP A 203 -0.34 -9.36 16.01
CA ASP A 203 -0.57 -8.02 16.54
C ASP A 203 -1.95 -7.51 16.12
N ILE A 204 -2.66 -6.86 17.03
CA ILE A 204 -4.02 -6.37 16.77
C ILE A 204 -4.20 -4.88 17.09
N LEU A 205 -3.25 -4.28 17.80
CA LEU A 205 -3.22 -2.87 18.12
C LEU A 205 -1.78 -2.46 18.39
N ASP A 206 -1.27 -1.47 17.65
CA ASP A 206 0.11 -1.03 17.72
C ASP A 206 0.22 0.46 17.96
N SER A 207 1.24 0.84 18.73
CA SER A 207 1.67 2.23 18.92
C SER A 207 3.14 2.35 18.54
N ILE A 208 3.45 3.28 17.65
CA ILE A 208 4.76 3.41 17.01
C ILE A 208 5.25 4.85 17.15
N ALA A 209 6.46 5.04 17.62
CA ALA A 209 7.18 6.32 17.62
C ALA A 209 8.41 6.22 16.71
N MET A 210 8.57 7.19 15.79
CA MET A 210 9.67 7.24 14.83
C MET A 210 10.41 8.57 14.97
N VAL A 211 11.76 8.52 15.02
CA VAL A 211 12.62 9.69 15.02
C VAL A 211 13.30 9.79 13.65
N PHE A 212 13.21 10.96 13.04
CA PHE A 212 13.81 11.27 11.74
C PHE A 212 14.99 12.21 11.86
N GLU A 213 15.80 12.30 10.82
CA GLU A 213 16.86 13.31 10.73
C GLU A 213 16.28 14.73 10.79
N GLY A 214 17.03 15.69 11.35
CA GLY A 214 16.54 17.08 11.55
C GLY A 214 15.62 17.23 12.75
N ASP A 215 15.76 16.36 13.77
CA ASP A 215 15.03 16.41 15.06
C ASP A 215 13.50 16.40 14.89
N ARG A 216 13.02 15.61 13.95
CA ARG A 216 11.60 15.44 13.62
C ARG A 216 11.08 14.10 14.12
N MET A 217 9.81 14.05 14.50
CA MET A 217 9.21 12.86 15.11
C MET A 217 7.83 12.53 14.52
N ALA A 218 7.51 11.24 14.45
CA ALA A 218 6.16 10.77 14.21
C ALA A 218 5.66 9.90 15.36
N THR A 219 4.36 10.08 15.70
CA THR A 219 3.64 9.20 16.63
C THR A 219 2.45 8.59 15.89
N LEU A 220 2.43 7.26 15.78
CA LEU A 220 1.51 6.54 14.93
C LEU A 220 0.76 5.48 15.72
N GLN A 221 -0.48 5.20 15.31
CA GLN A 221 -1.29 4.12 15.86
C GLN A 221 -1.99 3.36 14.74
N CYS A 222 -2.10 2.05 14.87
CA CYS A 222 -2.89 1.22 13.99
C CYS A 222 -3.54 0.07 14.73
N GLY A 223 -4.68 -0.40 14.22
CA GLY A 223 -5.40 -1.49 14.87
C GLY A 223 -6.40 -2.21 13.98
N ALA A 224 -6.65 -3.48 14.32
CA ALA A 224 -7.54 -4.37 13.57
C ALA A 224 -8.89 -4.62 14.27
N ARG A 225 -9.12 -4.09 15.48
CA ARG A 225 -10.31 -4.41 16.28
C ARG A 225 -11.18 -3.20 16.67
N GLU A 226 -10.69 -1.99 16.48
CA GLU A 226 -11.41 -0.75 16.77
C GLU A 226 -11.59 0.09 15.50
N ILE A 227 -12.40 1.13 15.61
CA ILE A 227 -12.54 2.18 14.59
C ILE A 227 -11.79 3.41 15.09
N SER A 228 -10.98 4.02 14.24
CA SER A 228 -10.33 5.31 14.51
C SER A 228 -10.91 6.42 13.63
N ASP A 229 -10.54 7.67 13.92
CA ASP A 229 -10.86 8.82 13.06
C ASP A 229 -10.04 8.86 11.76
N ARG A 230 -9.00 8.02 11.65
CA ARG A 230 -8.10 7.90 10.50
C ARG A 230 -7.41 9.23 10.14
N MET A 231 -7.23 10.09 11.13
CA MET A 231 -6.68 11.43 10.96
C MET A 231 -5.15 11.38 10.84
N GLY A 232 -4.61 12.19 9.92
CA GLY A 232 -3.21 12.59 9.89
C GLY A 232 -3.07 14.05 10.24
N SER A 233 -2.16 14.40 11.16
CA SER A 233 -1.84 15.78 11.50
C SER A 233 -0.35 16.04 11.27
N ILE A 234 -0.04 17.13 10.58
CA ILE A 234 1.31 17.56 10.25
C ILE A 234 1.55 18.90 10.95
N PHE A 235 2.48 18.93 11.90
CA PHE A 235 2.73 20.07 12.75
C PHE A 235 3.97 20.85 12.29
N GLY A 236 3.82 22.15 12.14
CA GLY A 236 4.90 23.05 11.79
C GLY A 236 5.05 24.19 12.79
N THR A 237 6.12 24.99 12.59
CA THR A 237 6.48 26.10 13.52
C THR A 237 5.55 27.31 13.45
N ARG A 238 4.68 27.39 12.43
CA ARG A 238 3.73 28.52 12.21
C ARG A 238 2.27 28.08 12.10
N GLY A 239 1.99 26.80 12.31
CA GLY A 239 0.66 26.24 12.22
C GLY A 239 0.71 24.74 12.01
N TYR A 240 -0.42 24.16 11.64
CA TYR A 240 -0.52 22.74 11.36
C TYR A 240 -1.57 22.47 10.29
N MET A 241 -1.50 21.28 9.68
CA MET A 241 -2.57 20.81 8.80
C MET A 241 -3.12 19.47 9.30
N GLN A 242 -4.41 19.27 9.05
CA GLN A 242 -5.11 18.01 9.27
C GLN A 242 -5.54 17.40 7.93
N VAL A 243 -5.20 16.13 7.73
CA VAL A 243 -5.59 15.32 6.57
C VAL A 243 -6.66 14.35 7.06
N GLN A 244 -7.90 14.58 6.65
CA GLN A 244 -9.01 13.71 6.98
C GLN A 244 -8.86 12.40 6.22
N ASN A 245 -8.83 11.25 6.96
CA ASN A 245 -8.72 9.92 6.40
C ASN A 245 -7.43 9.67 5.58
N ILE A 246 -6.31 9.42 6.27
CA ILE A 246 -5.00 9.18 5.61
C ILE A 246 -5.01 8.04 4.59
N ASN A 247 -5.97 7.12 4.68
CA ASN A 247 -6.09 6.00 3.76
C ASN A 247 -6.78 6.38 2.43
N ASN A 248 -7.68 7.35 2.48
CA ASN A 248 -8.32 7.94 1.29
C ASN A 248 -8.70 9.38 1.61
N PRO A 249 -7.74 10.33 1.50
CA PRO A 249 -7.97 11.71 1.90
C PRO A 249 -9.11 12.37 1.11
N GLU A 250 -10.00 13.01 1.84
CA GLU A 250 -11.14 13.74 1.28
C GLU A 250 -10.95 15.26 1.41
N LYS A 251 -10.37 15.68 2.53
CA LYS A 251 -10.18 17.09 2.89
C LYS A 251 -8.85 17.30 3.61
N ILE A 252 -8.18 18.42 3.30
CA ILE A 252 -7.01 18.92 4.02
C ILE A 252 -7.34 20.29 4.56
N THR A 253 -7.20 20.50 5.88
CA THR A 253 -7.48 21.77 6.54
C THR A 253 -6.21 22.31 7.20
N VAL A 254 -5.92 23.58 7.01
CA VAL A 254 -4.73 24.28 7.54
C VAL A 254 -5.15 25.24 8.63
N PHE A 255 -4.43 25.22 9.74
CA PHE A 255 -4.66 26.03 10.92
C PHE A 255 -3.42 26.86 11.26
N ASP A 256 -3.62 28.09 11.76
CA ASP A 256 -2.56 28.94 12.28
C ASP A 256 -2.20 28.61 13.75
N THR A 257 -1.35 29.43 14.37
CA THR A 257 -0.92 29.29 15.78
C THR A 257 -2.04 29.62 16.80
N GLU A 258 -3.13 30.24 16.38
CA GLU A 258 -4.32 30.53 17.21
C GLU A 258 -5.41 29.45 17.01
N HIS A 259 -5.08 28.34 16.30
CA HIS A 259 -6.01 27.27 15.94
C HIS A 259 -7.18 27.71 15.04
N LYS A 260 -7.02 28.82 14.32
CA LYS A 260 -7.99 29.29 13.35
C LYS A 260 -7.74 28.62 12.00
N GLU A 261 -8.81 28.14 11.37
CA GLU A 261 -8.76 27.63 10.00
C GLU A 261 -8.39 28.77 9.04
N VAL A 262 -7.28 28.65 8.33
CA VAL A 262 -6.78 29.65 7.37
C VAL A 262 -6.91 29.18 5.93
N ALA A 263 -7.00 27.87 5.69
CA ALA A 263 -7.24 27.30 4.37
C ALA A 263 -7.87 25.90 4.48
N SER A 264 -8.61 25.53 3.45
CA SER A 264 -9.23 24.21 3.31
C SER A 264 -9.20 23.77 1.85
N TYR A 265 -8.82 22.54 1.62
CA TYR A 265 -8.68 21.95 0.28
C TYR A 265 -9.49 20.65 0.22
N VAL A 266 -10.32 20.52 -0.81
CA VAL A 266 -11.05 19.29 -1.11
C VAL A 266 -10.22 18.50 -2.13
N VAL A 267 -10.04 17.21 -1.89
CA VAL A 267 -9.35 16.33 -2.83
C VAL A 267 -10.25 16.10 -4.05
N PRO A 268 -9.72 16.12 -5.28
CA PRO A 268 -10.51 15.90 -6.49
C PRO A 268 -11.30 14.59 -6.45
N GLU A 269 -12.43 14.56 -7.15
CA GLU A 269 -13.20 13.33 -7.35
C GLU A 269 -12.36 12.30 -8.09
N GLN A 270 -12.52 11.04 -7.73
CA GLN A 270 -11.78 9.89 -8.23
C GLN A 270 -12.72 8.72 -8.47
N ILE A 271 -12.29 7.73 -9.27
CA ILE A 271 -13.05 6.50 -9.46
C ILE A 271 -13.11 5.73 -8.14
N SER A 272 -11.95 5.51 -7.52
CA SER A 272 -11.81 4.84 -6.23
C SER A 272 -10.53 5.26 -5.47
N GLY A 273 -9.54 5.81 -6.20
CA GLY A 273 -8.19 6.08 -5.77
C GLY A 273 -7.16 5.03 -6.20
N TYR A 274 -7.60 3.82 -6.57
CA TYR A 274 -6.72 2.76 -7.10
C TYR A 274 -6.36 2.98 -8.57
N GLU A 275 -7.09 3.80 -9.31
CA GLU A 275 -6.77 4.13 -10.69
C GLU A 275 -5.38 4.73 -10.85
N TYR A 276 -4.94 5.54 -9.92
CA TYR A 276 -3.66 6.24 -10.01
C TYR A 276 -2.44 5.31 -10.02
N GLU A 277 -2.48 4.21 -9.25
CA GLU A 277 -1.39 3.23 -9.28
C GLU A 277 -1.36 2.43 -10.58
N VAL A 278 -2.54 2.18 -11.19
CA VAL A 278 -2.63 1.54 -12.51
C VAL A 278 -2.12 2.48 -13.60
N GLU A 279 -2.51 3.76 -13.57
CA GLU A 279 -2.04 4.79 -14.51
C GLU A 279 -0.52 4.94 -14.42
N SER A 280 0.05 5.03 -13.22
CA SER A 280 1.50 5.10 -13.01
C SER A 280 2.22 3.86 -13.55
N CYS A 281 1.65 2.66 -13.37
CA CYS A 281 2.18 1.44 -13.99
C CYS A 281 2.17 1.52 -15.53
N MET A 282 1.07 2.02 -16.13
CA MET A 282 0.96 2.15 -17.58
C MET A 282 2.03 3.09 -18.13
N GLU A 283 2.21 4.25 -17.51
CA GLU A 283 3.23 5.23 -17.88
C GLU A 283 4.64 4.65 -17.75
N ALA A 284 4.94 4.01 -16.61
CA ALA A 284 6.25 3.39 -16.35
C ALA A 284 6.57 2.28 -17.36
N ILE A 285 5.59 1.44 -17.72
CA ILE A 285 5.75 0.37 -18.73
C ILE A 285 6.03 1.00 -20.12
N GLN A 286 5.26 2.01 -20.51
CA GLN A 286 5.46 2.70 -21.80
C GLN A 286 6.84 3.35 -21.91
N GLU A 287 7.37 3.86 -20.81
CA GLU A 287 8.70 4.47 -20.72
C GLU A 287 9.83 3.44 -20.53
N GLY A 288 9.52 2.15 -20.41
CA GLY A 288 10.49 1.09 -20.16
C GLY A 288 11.15 1.16 -18.79
N LYS A 289 10.47 1.77 -17.82
CA LYS A 289 10.91 1.85 -16.40
C LYS A 289 10.62 0.55 -15.67
N LEU A 290 11.39 0.29 -14.62
CA LEU A 290 11.26 -0.92 -13.79
C LEU A 290 10.51 -0.67 -12.48
N GLU A 291 10.23 0.59 -12.16
CA GLU A 291 9.54 1.06 -10.95
C GLU A 291 8.67 2.28 -11.25
N CYS A 292 7.67 2.53 -10.42
CA CYS A 292 6.88 3.76 -10.46
C CYS A 292 7.56 4.88 -9.66
N LEU A 293 7.40 6.11 -10.11
CA LEU A 293 8.02 7.29 -9.47
C LEU A 293 7.50 7.50 -8.04
N GLU A 294 6.22 7.23 -7.82
CA GLU A 294 5.53 7.42 -6.54
C GLU A 294 5.95 6.40 -5.48
N MET A 295 6.38 5.21 -5.93
CA MET A 295 6.84 4.13 -5.06
C MET A 295 8.10 3.45 -5.61
N PRO A 296 9.27 4.11 -5.52
CA PRO A 296 10.54 3.54 -5.94
C PRO A 296 10.89 2.29 -5.12
N HIS A 297 11.62 1.35 -5.73
CA HIS A 297 12.06 0.10 -5.05
C HIS A 297 12.79 0.37 -3.73
N ALA A 298 13.63 1.40 -3.70
CA ALA A 298 14.35 1.78 -2.49
C ALA A 298 13.41 2.18 -1.34
N GLU A 299 12.27 2.77 -1.66
CA GLU A 299 11.26 3.16 -0.68
C GLU A 299 10.51 1.94 -0.12
N THR A 300 10.06 1.02 -0.98
CA THR A 300 9.48 -0.26 -0.54
C THR A 300 10.45 -1.01 0.39
N ILE A 301 11.73 -1.14 0.02
CA ILE A 301 12.76 -1.78 0.85
C ILE A 301 12.88 -1.07 2.21
N ARG A 302 12.88 0.25 2.22
CA ARG A 302 13.01 1.04 3.44
C ARG A 302 11.81 0.83 4.38
N ILE A 303 10.59 0.89 3.85
CA ILE A 303 9.37 0.63 4.63
C ILE A 303 9.37 -0.80 5.17
N MET A 304 9.70 -1.79 4.34
CA MET A 304 9.78 -3.19 4.77
C MET A 304 10.82 -3.40 5.88
N LYS A 305 11.98 -2.72 5.83
CA LYS A 305 12.97 -2.75 6.92
C LYS A 305 12.44 -2.17 8.22
N ILE A 306 11.68 -1.07 8.16
CA ILE A 306 11.02 -0.50 9.35
C ILE A 306 10.05 -1.52 9.95
N LEU A 307 9.23 -2.18 9.13
CA LEU A 307 8.29 -3.21 9.57
C LEU A 307 9.04 -4.42 10.18
N ASP A 308 10.17 -4.83 9.60
CA ASP A 308 11.03 -5.89 10.13
C ASP A 308 11.62 -5.52 11.50
N ASP A 309 12.14 -4.29 11.65
CA ASP A 309 12.74 -3.82 12.89
C ASP A 309 11.72 -3.68 14.01
N ILE A 310 10.49 -3.24 13.70
CA ILE A 310 9.37 -3.21 14.63
C ILE A 310 9.08 -4.63 15.14
N ARG A 311 8.89 -5.61 14.25
CA ARG A 311 8.61 -7.00 14.63
C ARG A 311 9.75 -7.64 15.42
N LYS A 312 11.00 -7.38 15.05
CA LYS A 312 12.17 -7.83 15.81
C LYS A 312 12.17 -7.27 17.25
N SER A 313 11.75 -6.01 17.44
CA SER A 313 11.64 -5.41 18.78
C SER A 313 10.60 -6.10 19.66
N TRP A 314 9.63 -6.77 19.06
CA TRP A 314 8.61 -7.57 19.75
C TRP A 314 9.01 -9.04 19.93
N ASN A 315 10.17 -9.47 19.42
CA ASN A 315 10.57 -10.88 19.29
C ASN A 315 9.52 -11.70 18.53
N TYR A 316 8.91 -11.09 17.50
CA TYR A 316 7.87 -11.70 16.70
C TYR A 316 8.38 -12.04 15.30
N GLU A 317 8.29 -13.31 14.95
CA GLU A 317 8.55 -13.81 13.61
C GLU A 317 7.24 -14.30 12.99
N ILE A 318 7.02 -13.95 11.72
CA ILE A 318 5.88 -14.47 10.97
C ILE A 318 6.16 -15.95 10.70
N PRO A 319 5.30 -16.88 11.20
CA PRO A 319 5.48 -18.30 10.93
C PRO A 319 5.19 -18.57 9.47
N CYS A 320 6.12 -18.94 8.77
CA CYS A 320 6.21 -19.34 7.38
C CYS A 320 7.14 -18.48 6.61
N ILE A 321 7.61 -19.01 5.64
CA ILE A 321 7.52 -18.66 4.25
C ILE A 321 8.90 -18.60 3.68
N GLU A 322 9.23 -19.71 3.14
CA GLU A 322 10.28 -19.79 2.13
C GLU A 322 9.82 -19.19 0.80
#